data_a718bf3ece776f9c7ffb3be18e5ac752
#
_entry.id   a718bf3ece776f9c7ffb3be18e5ac752
#
_cell.length_a   1.000
_cell.length_b   1.000
_cell.length_c   1.000
_cell.angle_alpha   90.00
_cell.angle_beta   90.00
_cell.angle_gamma   90.00
#
_symmetry.space_group_name_H-M   'P 1'
#
loop_
_entity.id
_entity.type
_entity.pdbx_description
1 polymer ?
#
loop_
_entity_poly.entity_id
_entity_poly.type
_entity_poly.pdbx_seq_one_letter_code
_entity_poly.pdbx_strand_id
1 'polypeptide(L)'
;EAAHAAGLDNFNLDLMFGLPGQTVEQARADIAEAIALRPAHVSYYQLTIEPNTRFHRSPPILPDDETTDAIQREAQDALDRHGYRRYEVSAYARHNRQCRHNLNYWEFGDYLGIGAGAHGKLTDPAAGQISRLWKLKHPDDYLARAGTPAGIGADRPIPESDLPVEFLMNALRLVEGVPVELFPERTGLPLTALEPALSRARERGLLESDPTRLRPTELGLRFLNDLLQAFV
;
A
#
# COMPACT_ATOMS: atom_id res chain seq x y z
N GLU A 1 -13.23 -11.34 -19.05
CA GLU A 1 -13.67 -11.53 -20.44
C GLU A 1 -14.22 -10.23 -21.05
N ALA A 2 -15.18 -9.53 -20.40
CA ALA A 2 -15.76 -8.29 -20.93
C ALA A 2 -14.71 -7.21 -21.22
N ALA A 3 -13.68 -7.06 -20.38
CA ALA A 3 -12.59 -6.12 -20.60
C ALA A 3 -11.83 -6.43 -21.91
N HIS A 4 -11.47 -7.70 -22.13
CA HIS A 4 -10.81 -8.10 -23.37
C HIS A 4 -11.71 -7.92 -24.60
N ALA A 5 -12.99 -8.24 -24.49
CA ALA A 5 -13.97 -8.02 -25.56
C ALA A 5 -14.13 -6.53 -25.91
N ALA A 6 -13.93 -5.64 -24.93
CA ALA A 6 -13.91 -4.18 -25.12
C ALA A 6 -12.54 -3.63 -25.60
N GLY A 7 -11.55 -4.50 -25.86
CA GLY A 7 -10.21 -4.09 -26.28
C GLY A 7 -9.31 -3.56 -25.16
N LEU A 8 -9.68 -3.79 -23.88
CA LEU A 8 -8.85 -3.39 -22.75
C LEU A 8 -7.84 -4.50 -22.45
N ASP A 9 -6.55 -4.24 -22.65
CA ASP A 9 -5.44 -5.14 -22.36
C ASP A 9 -4.68 -4.80 -21.09
N ASN A 10 -4.94 -3.61 -20.52
CA ASN A 10 -4.31 -3.10 -19.31
C ASN A 10 -5.35 -2.89 -18.21
N PHE A 11 -5.68 -3.94 -17.51
CA PHE A 11 -6.62 -3.92 -16.39
C PHE A 11 -6.02 -4.66 -15.19
N ASN A 12 -6.55 -4.35 -14.02
CA ASN A 12 -6.23 -4.98 -12.75
C ASN A 12 -7.34 -5.95 -12.33
N LEU A 13 -6.96 -7.02 -11.63
CA LEU A 13 -7.88 -7.84 -10.84
C LEU A 13 -7.53 -7.70 -9.37
N ASP A 14 -8.53 -7.37 -8.57
CA ASP A 14 -8.44 -7.38 -7.11
C ASP A 14 -8.90 -8.73 -6.58
N LEU A 15 -8.05 -9.38 -5.81
CA LEU A 15 -8.33 -10.63 -5.12
C LEU A 15 -8.06 -10.47 -3.62
N MET A 16 -8.81 -11.20 -2.82
CA MET A 16 -8.58 -11.29 -1.38
C MET A 16 -8.22 -12.72 -0.98
N PHE A 17 -7.34 -12.85 0.01
CA PHE A 17 -7.01 -14.13 0.64
C PHE A 17 -7.15 -14.05 2.16
N GLY A 18 -6.98 -15.21 2.82
CA GLY A 18 -7.25 -15.31 4.25
C GLY A 18 -8.75 -15.18 4.55
N LEU A 19 -9.60 -15.55 3.59
CA LEU A 19 -11.05 -15.51 3.73
C LEU A 19 -11.54 -16.53 4.79
N PRO A 20 -12.72 -16.33 5.39
CA PRO A 20 -13.26 -17.24 6.39
C PRO A 20 -13.26 -18.70 5.91
N GLY A 21 -12.51 -19.55 6.60
CA GLY A 21 -12.37 -20.98 6.28
C GLY A 21 -11.64 -21.31 4.98
N GLN A 22 -10.97 -20.35 4.35
CA GLN A 22 -10.25 -20.57 3.10
C GLN A 22 -9.07 -21.52 3.30
N THR A 23 -8.95 -22.52 2.42
CA THR A 23 -7.79 -23.44 2.36
C THR A 23 -6.76 -22.96 1.33
N VAL A 24 -5.55 -23.55 1.41
CA VAL A 24 -4.49 -23.29 0.42
C VAL A 24 -4.93 -23.69 -0.99
N GLU A 25 -5.66 -24.79 -1.14
CA GLU A 25 -6.18 -25.28 -2.43
C GLU A 25 -7.18 -24.31 -3.05
N GLN A 26 -8.07 -23.74 -2.23
CA GLN A 26 -9.05 -22.76 -2.69
C GLN A 26 -8.35 -21.47 -3.16
N ALA A 27 -7.40 -20.96 -2.37
CA ALA A 27 -6.64 -19.78 -2.76
C ALA A 27 -5.80 -20.01 -4.04
N ARG A 28 -5.26 -21.23 -4.21
CA ARG A 28 -4.56 -21.64 -5.44
C ARG A 28 -5.49 -21.64 -6.65
N ALA A 29 -6.73 -22.10 -6.48
CA ALA A 29 -7.74 -22.07 -7.55
C ALA A 29 -8.10 -20.63 -7.95
N ASP A 30 -8.30 -19.73 -6.97
CA ASP A 30 -8.58 -18.32 -7.22
C ASP A 30 -7.46 -17.65 -8.04
N ILE A 31 -6.20 -17.89 -7.66
CA ILE A 31 -5.03 -17.36 -8.38
C ILE A 31 -4.91 -17.94 -9.78
N ALA A 32 -5.17 -19.24 -9.96
CA ALA A 32 -5.11 -19.88 -11.27
C ALA A 32 -6.16 -19.30 -12.22
N GLU A 33 -7.37 -19.04 -11.73
CA GLU A 33 -8.43 -18.39 -12.51
C GLU A 33 -8.07 -16.96 -12.89
N ALA A 34 -7.53 -16.18 -11.94
CA ALA A 34 -7.05 -14.83 -12.22
C ALA A 34 -5.95 -14.81 -13.29
N ILE A 35 -4.98 -15.71 -13.21
CA ILE A 35 -3.89 -15.84 -14.19
C ILE A 35 -4.46 -16.22 -15.57
N ALA A 36 -5.45 -17.12 -15.65
CA ALA A 36 -6.09 -17.52 -16.90
C ALA A 36 -6.77 -16.35 -17.63
N LEU A 37 -7.26 -15.34 -16.88
CA LEU A 37 -7.81 -14.11 -17.42
C LEU A 37 -6.76 -13.13 -17.93
N ARG A 38 -5.48 -13.40 -17.72
CA ARG A 38 -4.33 -12.65 -18.23
C ARG A 38 -4.38 -11.13 -17.97
N PRO A 39 -4.69 -10.65 -16.75
CA PRO A 39 -4.63 -9.24 -16.45
C PRO A 39 -3.20 -8.70 -16.59
N ALA A 40 -3.04 -7.40 -16.75
CA ALA A 40 -1.72 -6.76 -16.71
C ALA A 40 -1.20 -6.62 -15.27
N HIS A 41 -2.11 -6.59 -14.30
CA HIS A 41 -1.85 -6.31 -12.90
C HIS A 41 -2.80 -7.15 -12.02
N VAL A 42 -2.30 -7.59 -10.86
CA VAL A 42 -3.08 -8.28 -9.82
C VAL A 42 -2.82 -7.61 -8.48
N SER A 43 -3.88 -7.20 -7.81
CA SER A 43 -3.83 -6.80 -6.41
C SER A 43 -4.29 -7.99 -5.56
N TYR A 44 -3.50 -8.39 -4.57
CA TYR A 44 -3.77 -9.56 -3.73
C TYR A 44 -3.71 -9.16 -2.26
N TYR A 45 -4.88 -8.97 -1.66
CA TYR A 45 -5.04 -8.41 -0.33
C TYR A 45 -5.37 -9.48 0.71
N GLN A 46 -4.68 -9.45 1.84
CA GLN A 46 -5.09 -10.24 3.01
C GLN A 46 -6.34 -9.63 3.63
N LEU A 47 -7.32 -10.47 3.98
CA LEU A 47 -8.48 -10.02 4.74
C LEU A 47 -8.05 -9.55 6.14
N THR A 48 -8.36 -8.30 6.46
CA THR A 48 -8.19 -7.72 7.79
C THR A 48 -9.55 -7.39 8.39
N ILE A 49 -9.67 -7.53 9.71
CA ILE A 49 -10.91 -7.20 10.43
C ILE A 49 -10.82 -5.78 10.95
N GLU A 50 -11.43 -4.86 10.19
CA GLU A 50 -11.41 -3.45 10.51
C GLU A 50 -12.43 -3.07 11.60
N PRO A 51 -12.08 -2.14 12.52
CA PRO A 51 -13.01 -1.61 13.53
C PRO A 51 -14.29 -1.06 12.90
N ASN A 52 -15.39 -1.15 13.66
CA ASN A 52 -16.72 -0.68 13.24
C ASN A 52 -17.38 -1.41 12.07
N THR A 53 -16.83 -2.55 11.63
CA THR A 53 -17.41 -3.43 10.61
C THR A 53 -18.29 -4.51 11.23
N ARG A 54 -19.05 -5.23 10.38
CA ARG A 54 -19.81 -6.40 10.81
C ARG A 54 -18.87 -7.52 11.28
N PHE A 55 -17.74 -7.74 10.60
CA PHE A 55 -16.74 -8.72 10.99
C PHE A 55 -16.09 -8.40 12.34
N HIS A 56 -15.88 -7.12 12.65
CA HIS A 56 -15.38 -6.73 13.97
C HIS A 56 -16.38 -7.06 15.10
N ARG A 57 -17.71 -6.90 14.84
CA ARG A 57 -18.76 -7.20 15.83
C ARG A 57 -19.04 -8.69 15.96
N SER A 58 -18.85 -9.46 14.91
CA SER A 58 -19.04 -10.92 14.85
C SER A 58 -17.92 -11.51 14.00
N PRO A 59 -16.71 -11.69 14.58
CA PRO A 59 -15.56 -12.15 13.82
C PRO A 59 -15.79 -13.56 13.25
N PRO A 60 -15.57 -13.76 11.96
CA PRO A 60 -15.57 -15.10 11.37
C PRO A 60 -14.32 -15.87 11.80
N ILE A 61 -14.34 -17.18 11.64
CA ILE A 61 -13.14 -18.00 11.82
C ILE A 61 -12.27 -17.82 10.59
N LEU A 62 -11.11 -17.19 10.78
CA LEU A 62 -10.09 -17.02 9.74
C LEU A 62 -9.08 -18.19 9.77
N PRO A 63 -8.36 -18.44 8.67
CA PRO A 63 -7.20 -19.33 8.69
C PRO A 63 -6.17 -18.86 9.73
N ASP A 64 -5.43 -19.78 10.31
CA ASP A 64 -4.31 -19.45 11.18
C ASP A 64 -3.15 -18.82 10.40
N ASP A 65 -2.17 -18.30 11.13
CA ASP A 65 -1.02 -17.59 10.54
C ASP A 65 -0.20 -18.50 9.63
N GLU A 66 -0.06 -19.80 9.97
CA GLU A 66 0.68 -20.77 9.16
C GLU A 66 -0.02 -21.02 7.83
N THR A 67 -1.32 -21.23 7.85
CA THR A 67 -2.16 -21.40 6.66
C THR A 67 -2.15 -20.13 5.81
N THR A 68 -2.27 -18.96 6.42
CA THR A 68 -2.26 -17.66 5.73
C THR A 68 -0.91 -17.41 5.04
N ASP A 69 0.21 -17.69 5.71
CA ASP A 69 1.56 -17.62 5.15
C ASP A 69 1.76 -18.61 3.99
N ALA A 70 1.24 -19.84 4.12
CA ALA A 70 1.25 -20.81 3.04
C ALA A 70 0.46 -20.35 1.82
N ILE A 71 -0.73 -19.79 2.01
CA ILE A 71 -1.56 -19.20 0.95
C ILE A 71 -0.78 -18.11 0.22
N GLN A 72 -0.17 -17.20 0.95
CA GLN A 72 0.58 -16.07 0.38
C GLN A 72 1.78 -16.54 -0.45
N ARG A 73 2.57 -17.49 0.07
CA ARG A 73 3.73 -18.07 -0.65
C ARG A 73 3.32 -18.78 -1.93
N GLU A 74 2.32 -19.65 -1.86
CA GLU A 74 1.83 -20.37 -3.03
C GLU A 74 1.31 -19.45 -4.12
N ALA A 75 0.58 -18.39 -3.74
CA ALA A 75 0.10 -17.39 -4.66
C ALA A 75 1.25 -16.61 -5.30
N GLN A 76 2.24 -16.20 -4.51
CA GLN A 76 3.43 -15.50 -5.01
C GLN A 76 4.21 -16.35 -6.01
N ASP A 77 4.45 -17.62 -5.68
CA ASP A 77 5.15 -18.57 -6.56
C ASP A 77 4.38 -18.81 -7.88
N ALA A 78 3.04 -18.89 -7.80
CA ALA A 78 2.20 -19.06 -8.97
C ALA A 78 2.24 -17.81 -9.88
N LEU A 79 2.14 -16.61 -9.30
CA LEU A 79 2.22 -15.34 -10.02
C LEU A 79 3.60 -15.15 -10.68
N ASP A 80 4.68 -15.43 -9.96
CA ASP A 80 6.06 -15.33 -10.47
C ASP A 80 6.31 -16.26 -11.65
N ARG A 81 5.85 -17.51 -11.58
CA ARG A 81 5.95 -18.48 -12.69
C ARG A 81 5.22 -18.03 -13.95
N HIS A 82 4.22 -17.15 -13.82
CA HIS A 82 3.43 -16.64 -14.93
C HIS A 82 3.83 -15.21 -15.35
N GLY A 83 4.98 -14.72 -14.86
CA GLY A 83 5.58 -13.45 -15.29
C GLY A 83 5.03 -12.22 -14.59
N TYR A 84 4.30 -12.38 -13.48
CA TYR A 84 3.95 -11.28 -12.60
C TYR A 84 5.04 -11.11 -11.55
N ARG A 85 5.51 -9.88 -11.36
CA ARG A 85 6.50 -9.55 -10.33
C ARG A 85 5.83 -8.72 -9.24
N ARG A 86 6.04 -9.14 -7.99
CA ARG A 86 5.67 -8.33 -6.84
C ARG A 86 6.50 -7.05 -6.84
N TYR A 87 5.86 -5.89 -6.79
CA TYR A 87 6.57 -4.62 -6.73
C TYR A 87 6.25 -3.82 -5.45
N GLU A 88 5.14 -4.14 -4.78
CA GLU A 88 4.79 -3.63 -3.47
C GLU A 88 4.07 -4.72 -2.64
N VAL A 89 3.74 -4.44 -1.39
CA VAL A 89 3.23 -5.42 -0.40
C VAL A 89 2.08 -6.28 -0.94
N SER A 90 1.15 -5.69 -1.69
CA SER A 90 -0.09 -6.34 -2.12
C SER A 90 -0.27 -6.39 -3.63
N ALA A 91 0.72 -5.98 -4.43
CA ALA A 91 0.52 -5.83 -5.87
C ALA A 91 1.61 -6.48 -6.72
N TYR A 92 1.14 -7.10 -7.79
CA TYR A 92 1.92 -7.85 -8.75
C TYR A 92 1.62 -7.33 -10.15
N ALA A 93 2.64 -7.15 -10.97
CA ALA A 93 2.47 -6.64 -12.32
C ALA A 93 3.33 -7.41 -13.32
N ARG A 94 2.88 -7.49 -14.57
CA ARG A 94 3.74 -7.85 -15.70
C ARG A 94 4.77 -6.76 -15.94
N HIS A 95 5.83 -7.08 -16.68
CA HIS A 95 6.90 -6.13 -16.98
C HIS A 95 6.35 -4.78 -17.48
N ASN A 96 6.77 -3.68 -16.85
CA ASN A 96 6.35 -2.30 -17.14
C ASN A 96 4.82 -2.04 -17.02
N ARG A 97 4.08 -2.86 -16.27
CA ARG A 97 2.64 -2.70 -16.02
C ARG A 97 2.30 -2.38 -14.56
N GLN A 98 3.29 -1.93 -13.79
CA GLN A 98 3.07 -1.44 -12.44
C GLN A 98 2.06 -0.28 -12.44
N CYS A 99 1.19 -0.24 -11.44
CA CYS A 99 0.19 0.81 -11.34
C CYS A 99 0.84 2.14 -10.94
N ARG A 100 0.86 3.11 -11.87
CA ARG A 100 1.45 4.44 -11.64
C ARG A 100 0.79 5.18 -10.48
N HIS A 101 -0.50 4.98 -10.28
CA HIS A 101 -1.22 5.55 -9.15
C HIS A 101 -0.71 5.00 -7.81
N ASN A 102 -0.50 3.66 -7.72
CA ASN A 102 0.09 3.04 -6.54
C ASN A 102 1.51 3.55 -6.28
N LEU A 103 2.35 3.58 -7.33
CA LEU A 103 3.72 4.11 -7.22
C LEU A 103 3.73 5.55 -6.69
N ASN A 104 2.82 6.40 -7.20
CA ASN A 104 2.72 7.77 -6.70
C ASN A 104 2.44 7.82 -5.19
N TYR A 105 1.58 6.94 -4.67
CA TYR A 105 1.36 6.84 -3.21
C TYR A 105 2.61 6.36 -2.47
N TRP A 106 3.21 5.29 -2.97
CA TRP A 106 4.35 4.67 -2.30
C TRP A 106 5.61 5.53 -2.38
N GLU A 107 5.75 6.39 -3.37
CA GLU A 107 6.79 7.41 -3.48
C GLU A 107 6.42 8.73 -2.77
N PHE A 108 5.43 8.68 -1.88
CA PHE A 108 4.96 9.83 -1.11
C PHE A 108 4.54 11.02 -1.97
N GLY A 109 4.02 10.78 -3.18
CA GLY A 109 3.52 11.80 -4.10
C GLY A 109 2.20 12.42 -3.62
N ASP A 110 1.85 13.57 -4.18
CA ASP A 110 0.57 14.24 -3.93
C ASP A 110 -0.56 13.59 -4.71
N TYR A 111 -1.76 13.64 -4.13
CA TYR A 111 -2.96 13.15 -4.78
C TYR A 111 -4.22 13.85 -4.26
N LEU A 112 -5.23 13.92 -5.12
CA LEU A 112 -6.52 14.50 -4.83
C LEU A 112 -7.55 13.42 -4.54
N GLY A 113 -8.23 13.51 -3.40
CA GLY A 113 -9.37 12.67 -3.08
C GLY A 113 -10.66 13.22 -3.69
N ILE A 114 -11.36 12.38 -4.48
CA ILE A 114 -12.67 12.68 -5.06
C ILE A 114 -13.65 11.61 -4.60
N GLY A 115 -14.77 12.03 -4.05
CA GLY A 115 -15.81 11.14 -3.52
C GLY A 115 -16.03 11.33 -2.02
N ALA A 116 -17.14 10.78 -1.52
CA ALA A 116 -17.48 10.81 -0.10
C ALA A 116 -16.41 10.08 0.73
N GLY A 117 -15.89 10.74 1.75
CA GLY A 117 -14.83 10.19 2.61
C GLY A 117 -13.46 10.05 1.95
N ALA A 118 -13.28 10.49 0.70
CA ALA A 118 -12.01 10.38 0.00
C ALA A 118 -10.92 11.22 0.65
N HIS A 119 -9.73 10.65 0.76
CA HIS A 119 -8.54 11.31 1.30
C HIS A 119 -7.69 11.91 0.20
N GLY A 120 -6.93 12.93 0.53
CA GLY A 120 -5.92 13.56 -0.31
C GLY A 120 -4.67 13.90 0.50
N LYS A 121 -3.55 14.06 -0.20
CA LYS A 121 -2.30 14.59 0.36
C LYS A 121 -1.81 15.68 -0.58
N LEU A 122 -1.52 16.85 -0.03
CA LEU A 122 -1.03 17.99 -0.79
C LEU A 122 0.19 18.59 -0.11
N THR A 123 1.18 18.91 -0.93
CA THR A 123 2.38 19.62 -0.52
C THR A 123 2.29 21.07 -0.99
N ASP A 124 2.44 22.02 -0.08
CA ASP A 124 2.64 23.44 -0.37
C ASP A 124 4.14 23.78 -0.21
N PRO A 125 4.91 23.86 -1.31
CA PRO A 125 6.33 24.15 -1.23
C PRO A 125 6.62 25.56 -0.74
N ALA A 126 5.70 26.51 -0.97
CA ALA A 126 5.89 27.91 -0.55
C ALA A 126 5.75 28.06 0.97
N ALA A 127 4.85 27.30 1.57
CA ALA A 127 4.67 27.24 3.01
C ALA A 127 5.57 26.20 3.70
N GLY A 128 6.25 25.33 2.94
CA GLY A 128 6.99 24.17 3.47
C GLY A 128 6.09 23.20 4.22
N GLN A 129 4.84 23.04 3.78
CA GLN A 129 3.82 22.30 4.52
C GLN A 129 3.25 21.14 3.70
N ILE A 130 3.05 20.01 4.36
CA ILE A 130 2.34 18.86 3.80
C ILE A 130 1.06 18.67 4.60
N SER A 131 -0.07 18.55 3.91
CA SER A 131 -1.39 18.40 4.52
C SER A 131 -2.09 17.11 4.11
N ARG A 132 -2.83 16.53 5.04
CA ARG A 132 -3.83 15.49 4.80
C ARG A 132 -5.21 16.13 4.77
N LEU A 133 -5.94 15.86 3.67
CA LEU A 133 -7.32 16.30 3.50
C LEU A 133 -8.24 15.10 3.44
N TRP A 134 -9.47 15.26 3.87
CA TRP A 134 -10.53 14.30 3.55
C TRP A 134 -11.86 14.99 3.31
N LYS A 135 -12.67 14.37 2.49
CA LYS A 135 -14.01 14.83 2.17
C LYS A 135 -15.02 14.38 3.23
N LEU A 136 -16.19 15.00 3.26
CA LEU A 136 -17.29 14.57 4.10
C LEU A 136 -17.58 13.08 3.84
N LYS A 137 -17.77 12.30 4.91
CA LYS A 137 -17.90 10.82 4.82
C LYS A 137 -19.27 10.38 4.34
N HIS A 138 -20.33 11.10 4.76
CA HIS A 138 -21.69 10.74 4.39
C HIS A 138 -21.95 11.13 2.92
N PRO A 139 -22.44 10.22 2.05
CA PRO A 139 -22.63 10.48 0.63
C PRO A 139 -23.53 11.69 0.34
N ASP A 140 -24.69 11.81 1.02
CA ASP A 140 -25.61 12.91 0.80
C ASP A 140 -25.01 14.28 1.19
N ASP A 141 -24.29 14.32 2.32
CA ASP A 141 -23.58 15.53 2.76
C ASP A 141 -22.50 15.93 1.76
N TYR A 142 -21.77 14.94 1.24
CA TYR A 142 -20.76 15.18 0.23
C TYR A 142 -21.38 15.70 -1.07
N LEU A 143 -22.43 15.06 -1.57
CA LEU A 143 -23.11 15.49 -2.80
C LEU A 143 -23.71 16.90 -2.70
N ALA A 144 -24.28 17.24 -1.55
CA ALA A 144 -24.84 18.57 -1.32
C ALA A 144 -23.78 19.69 -1.28
N ARG A 145 -22.51 19.37 -0.98
CA ARG A 145 -21.44 20.34 -0.73
C ARG A 145 -20.20 20.15 -1.59
N ALA A 146 -20.20 19.16 -2.50
CA ALA A 146 -19.09 18.90 -3.41
C ALA A 146 -18.72 20.15 -4.22
N GLY A 147 -17.43 20.39 -4.40
CA GLY A 147 -16.92 21.56 -5.12
C GLY A 147 -16.88 22.86 -4.29
N THR A 148 -17.30 22.81 -3.03
CA THR A 148 -17.21 23.95 -2.11
C THR A 148 -16.28 23.65 -0.92
N PRO A 149 -15.76 24.67 -0.21
CA PRO A 149 -14.98 24.43 1.02
C PRO A 149 -15.75 23.62 2.08
N ALA A 150 -17.08 23.73 2.14
CA ALA A 150 -17.92 22.99 3.07
C ALA A 150 -17.98 21.47 2.76
N GLY A 151 -17.53 21.03 1.59
CA GLY A 151 -17.36 19.62 1.22
C GLY A 151 -16.10 18.99 1.78
N ILE A 152 -15.20 19.78 2.39
CA ILE A 152 -13.96 19.32 3.04
C ILE A 152 -14.30 18.96 4.48
N GLY A 153 -14.10 17.71 4.87
CA GLY A 153 -14.32 17.23 6.23
C GLY A 153 -13.21 17.65 7.18
N ALA A 154 -11.97 17.64 6.72
CA ALA A 154 -10.84 18.30 7.38
C ALA A 154 -9.68 18.51 6.41
N ASP A 155 -8.84 19.48 6.79
CA ASP A 155 -7.53 19.77 6.21
C ASP A 155 -6.56 19.95 7.39
N ARG A 156 -5.58 19.06 7.49
CA ARG A 156 -4.67 19.02 8.63
C ARG A 156 -3.23 18.96 8.14
N PRO A 157 -2.40 19.93 8.54
CA PRO A 157 -0.97 19.80 8.39
C PRO A 157 -0.44 18.54 9.07
N ILE A 158 0.49 17.85 8.42
CA ILE A 158 1.26 16.78 9.04
C ILE A 158 2.35 17.45 9.89
N PRO A 159 2.44 17.19 11.20
CA PRO A 159 3.54 17.68 12.01
C PRO A 159 4.89 17.22 11.45
N GLU A 160 5.91 18.08 11.53
CA GLU A 160 7.24 17.75 11.06
C GLU A 160 7.80 16.48 11.72
N SER A 161 7.49 16.27 13.01
CA SER A 161 7.84 15.06 13.77
C SER A 161 7.26 13.77 13.19
N ASP A 162 6.13 13.84 12.49
CA ASP A 162 5.40 12.69 11.98
C ASP A 162 5.78 12.36 10.53
N LEU A 163 6.41 13.29 9.81
CA LEU A 163 6.81 13.13 8.41
C LEU A 163 7.71 11.91 8.16
N PRO A 164 8.70 11.56 9.04
CA PRO A 164 9.50 10.37 8.87
C PRO A 164 8.66 9.09 8.79
N VAL A 165 7.74 8.91 9.73
CA VAL A 165 6.86 7.72 9.77
C VAL A 165 5.88 7.73 8.60
N GLU A 166 5.26 8.88 8.31
CA GLU A 166 4.31 9.06 7.20
C GLU A 166 4.96 8.73 5.84
N PHE A 167 6.21 9.14 5.64
CA PHE A 167 6.97 8.79 4.44
C PHE A 167 7.28 7.28 4.39
N LEU A 168 7.84 6.73 5.48
CA LEU A 168 8.27 5.34 5.51
C LEU A 168 7.10 4.35 5.44
N MET A 169 5.92 4.67 5.99
CA MET A 169 4.70 3.87 5.86
C MET A 169 4.30 3.65 4.39
N ASN A 170 4.67 4.59 3.52
CA ASN A 170 4.46 4.47 2.08
C ASN A 170 5.68 3.81 1.40
N ALA A 171 6.86 4.37 1.58
CA ALA A 171 8.07 4.01 0.84
C ALA A 171 8.52 2.56 1.07
N LEU A 172 8.42 2.07 2.30
CA LEU A 172 8.82 0.70 2.64
C LEU A 172 7.83 -0.38 2.21
N ARG A 173 6.72 -0.01 1.56
CA ARG A 173 5.86 -0.97 0.87
C ARG A 173 6.47 -1.45 -0.45
N LEU A 174 7.33 -0.64 -1.07
CA LEU A 174 7.99 -0.99 -2.33
C LEU A 174 9.09 -2.04 -2.08
N VAL A 175 9.01 -3.16 -2.81
CA VAL A 175 9.98 -4.28 -2.72
C VAL A 175 11.39 -3.81 -3.08
N GLU A 176 11.51 -2.96 -4.10
CA GLU A 176 12.78 -2.36 -4.50
C GLU A 176 13.14 -1.12 -3.69
N GLY A 177 12.29 -0.74 -2.72
CA GLY A 177 12.46 0.49 -1.94
C GLY A 177 12.50 1.75 -2.80
N VAL A 178 12.99 2.83 -2.22
CA VAL A 178 13.12 4.14 -2.88
C VAL A 178 14.57 4.68 -2.75
N PRO A 179 15.01 5.56 -3.66
CA PRO A 179 16.27 6.30 -3.46
C PRO A 179 16.25 7.09 -2.15
N VAL A 180 17.35 7.18 -1.44
CA VAL A 180 17.43 7.94 -0.16
C VAL A 180 17.12 9.43 -0.36
N GLU A 181 17.44 9.97 -1.53
CA GLU A 181 17.21 11.37 -1.91
C GLU A 181 15.71 11.71 -1.96
N LEU A 182 14.85 10.71 -2.18
CA LEU A 182 13.41 10.93 -2.22
C LEU A 182 12.86 11.41 -0.87
N PHE A 183 13.48 11.01 0.26
CA PHE A 183 13.03 11.46 1.57
C PHE A 183 13.14 12.98 1.73
N PRO A 184 14.32 13.62 1.58
CA PRO A 184 14.39 15.08 1.64
C PRO A 184 13.61 15.80 0.53
N GLU A 185 13.54 15.24 -0.68
CA GLU A 185 12.75 15.82 -1.78
C GLU A 185 11.26 15.90 -1.44
N ARG A 186 10.72 14.89 -0.78
CA ARG A 186 9.28 14.78 -0.48
C ARG A 186 8.89 15.39 0.85
N THR A 187 9.78 15.39 1.83
CA THR A 187 9.47 15.85 3.20
C THR A 187 10.06 17.20 3.54
N GLY A 188 11.10 17.64 2.83
CA GLY A 188 11.90 18.82 3.18
C GLY A 188 12.87 18.58 4.35
N LEU A 189 12.86 17.39 4.97
CA LEU A 189 13.71 17.06 6.11
C LEU A 189 15.06 16.47 5.65
N PRO A 190 16.13 16.70 6.39
CA PRO A 190 17.40 16.03 6.10
C PRO A 190 17.29 14.52 6.42
N LEU A 191 18.07 13.69 5.71
CA LEU A 191 18.07 12.23 5.92
C LEU A 191 18.44 11.85 7.37
N THR A 192 19.18 12.69 8.07
CA THR A 192 19.51 12.53 9.48
C THR A 192 18.30 12.52 10.41
N ALA A 193 17.12 13.00 9.95
CA ALA A 193 15.88 12.91 10.69
C ALA A 193 15.39 11.44 10.86
N LEU A 194 15.92 10.51 10.06
CA LEU A 194 15.64 9.09 10.21
C LEU A 194 16.57 8.39 11.22
N GLU A 195 17.62 9.06 11.69
CA GLU A 195 18.57 8.48 12.66
C GLU A 195 18.11 8.71 14.12
N PRO A 196 18.44 7.81 15.04
CA PRO A 196 19.24 6.58 14.87
C PRO A 196 18.41 5.35 14.46
N ALA A 197 17.12 5.51 14.15
CA ALA A 197 16.21 4.41 13.84
C ALA A 197 16.62 3.68 12.54
N LEU A 198 17.10 4.42 11.54
CA LEU A 198 17.57 3.85 10.28
C LEU A 198 18.76 2.91 10.49
N SER A 199 19.76 3.33 11.26
CA SER A 199 20.93 2.50 11.60
C SER A 199 20.51 1.24 12.35
N ARG A 200 19.64 1.35 13.36
CA ARG A 200 19.13 0.18 14.11
C ARG A 200 18.35 -0.79 13.24
N ALA A 201 17.53 -0.29 12.31
CA ALA A 201 16.77 -1.14 11.39
C ALA A 201 17.71 -1.95 10.46
N ARG A 202 18.81 -1.34 10.00
CA ARG A 202 19.86 -2.01 9.23
C ARG A 202 20.61 -3.06 10.05
N GLU A 203 21.00 -2.74 11.27
CA GLU A 203 21.67 -3.67 12.21
C GLU A 203 20.80 -4.90 12.52
N ARG A 204 19.46 -4.72 12.58
CA ARG A 204 18.50 -5.80 12.77
C ARG A 204 18.23 -6.60 11.48
N GLY A 205 18.80 -6.22 10.36
CA GLY A 205 18.60 -6.86 9.06
C GLY A 205 17.20 -6.66 8.48
N LEU A 206 16.48 -5.61 8.92
CA LEU A 206 15.15 -5.27 8.41
C LEU A 206 15.23 -4.34 7.19
N LEU A 207 16.30 -3.57 7.08
CA LEU A 207 16.62 -2.74 5.91
C LEU A 207 17.96 -3.18 5.31
N GLU A 208 18.04 -3.07 3.99
CA GLU A 208 19.30 -3.30 3.27
C GLU A 208 20.37 -2.29 3.70
N SER A 209 21.63 -2.72 3.64
CA SER A 209 22.79 -1.86 4.00
C SER A 209 23.18 -0.89 2.89
N ASP A 210 22.49 -0.90 1.76
CA ASP A 210 22.73 0.01 0.62
C ASP A 210 22.54 1.47 1.08
N PRO A 211 23.58 2.32 1.05
CA PRO A 211 23.47 3.71 1.46
C PRO A 211 22.67 4.57 0.49
N THR A 212 22.41 4.09 -0.72
CA THR A 212 21.69 4.83 -1.78
C THR A 212 20.20 4.56 -1.82
N ARG A 213 19.72 3.55 -1.04
CA ARG A 213 18.32 3.18 -1.03
C ARG A 213 17.77 2.93 0.37
N LEU A 214 16.52 3.30 0.54
CA LEU A 214 15.67 2.86 1.65
C LEU A 214 14.89 1.64 1.14
N ARG A 215 15.46 0.45 1.33
CA ARG A 215 14.90 -0.80 0.83
C ARG A 215 14.71 -1.79 1.98
N PRO A 216 13.50 -2.31 2.19
CA PRO A 216 13.30 -3.40 3.14
C PRO A 216 13.94 -4.69 2.63
N THR A 217 14.48 -5.50 3.53
CA THR A 217 14.84 -6.89 3.23
C THR A 217 13.56 -7.75 3.14
N GLU A 218 13.69 -9.02 2.74
CA GLU A 218 12.55 -9.95 2.82
C GLU A 218 12.03 -10.07 4.26
N LEU A 219 12.93 -10.08 5.25
CA LEU A 219 12.58 -10.05 6.66
C LEU A 219 11.83 -8.76 7.02
N GLY A 220 12.33 -7.62 6.52
CA GLY A 220 11.69 -6.32 6.72
C GLY A 220 10.30 -6.22 6.10
N LEU A 221 10.08 -6.78 4.93
CA LEU A 221 8.76 -6.86 4.31
C LEU A 221 7.79 -7.77 5.09
N ARG A 222 8.29 -8.88 5.62
CA ARG A 222 7.51 -9.81 6.44
C ARG A 222 7.09 -9.18 7.77
N PHE A 223 7.97 -8.40 8.38
CA PHE A 223 7.76 -7.71 9.66
C PHE A 223 7.68 -6.19 9.48
N LEU A 224 6.94 -5.74 8.46
CA LEU A 224 6.89 -4.34 8.09
C LEU A 224 6.37 -3.44 9.22
N ASN A 225 5.38 -3.91 9.99
CA ASN A 225 4.86 -3.17 11.14
C ASN A 225 5.92 -2.98 12.24
N ASP A 226 6.70 -4.02 12.54
CA ASP A 226 7.79 -3.93 13.51
C ASP A 226 8.93 -3.01 13.01
N LEU A 227 9.19 -3.04 11.70
CA LEU A 227 10.13 -2.13 11.08
C LEU A 227 9.68 -0.68 11.23
N LEU A 228 8.40 -0.39 10.94
CA LEU A 228 7.84 0.96 11.05
C LEU A 228 7.79 1.47 12.50
N GLN A 229 7.52 0.59 13.47
CA GLN A 229 7.53 0.96 14.89
C GLN A 229 8.90 1.44 15.38
N ALA A 230 9.99 1.09 14.70
CA ALA A 230 11.32 1.59 15.07
C ALA A 230 11.49 3.11 14.84
N PHE A 231 10.58 3.72 14.06
CA PHE A 231 10.60 5.13 13.67
C PHE A 231 9.52 5.99 14.36
N VAL A 232 8.69 5.38 15.21
CA VAL A 232 7.64 6.06 16.01
C VAL A 232 8.19 6.65 17.29
#